data_01d44dd19d234c7273dcfa4b55609f6b
#
_entry.id   01d44dd19d234c7273dcfa4b55609f6b
#
_cell.length_a   1.000
_cell.length_b   1.000
_cell.length_c   1.000
_cell.angle_alpha   90.00
_cell.angle_beta   90.00
_cell.angle_gamma   90.00
#
_symmetry.space_group_name_H-M   'P 1'
#
loop_
_entity.id
_entity.type
_entity.pdbx_description
1 polymer ?
#
loop_
_entity_poly.entity_id
_entity_poly.type
_entity_poly.pdbx_seq_one_letter_code
_entity_poly.pdbx_strand_id
1 'polypeptide(L)'
;MNDLLLLSMMLGGPKYGYQLKREAGLVMGQSLHNNLVYPTLRRFLDEGWVSKKAVPGERGQTRQQYVLSVAGRRYLFERLSGFSAADSSSEGAFHLRVGLFSALKPETRENILGLREKWLQGRDQSLATLQANLELGKFGGEIVKHMRKQIEMELEWIRHLRRIAK
;
A
#
# COMPACT_ATOMS: atom_id res chain seq x y z
N MET A 1 -4.45 5.49 -2.61
CA MET A 1 -3.88 4.12 -2.43
C MET A 1 -3.83 3.34 -3.74
N ASN A 2 -4.93 3.21 -4.47
CA ASN A 2 -4.99 2.42 -5.72
C ASN A 2 -3.98 2.86 -6.80
N ASP A 3 -3.74 4.16 -6.94
CA ASP A 3 -2.77 4.70 -7.90
C ASP A 3 -1.35 4.22 -7.64
N LEU A 4 -0.92 4.33 -6.38
CA LEU A 4 0.43 3.90 -5.99
C LEU A 4 0.61 2.40 -6.18
N LEU A 5 -0.42 1.60 -5.86
CA LEU A 5 -0.40 0.15 -6.07
C LEU A 5 -0.25 -0.19 -7.56
N LEU A 6 -1.07 0.40 -8.44
CA LEU A 6 -1.00 0.13 -9.88
C LEU A 6 0.32 0.60 -10.51
N LEU A 7 0.83 1.77 -10.11
CA LEU A 7 2.13 2.27 -10.59
C LEU A 7 3.28 1.39 -10.08
N SER A 8 3.24 0.96 -8.82
CA SER A 8 4.29 0.11 -8.24
C SER A 8 4.41 -1.26 -8.93
N MET A 9 3.30 -1.83 -9.37
CA MET A 9 3.29 -3.09 -10.11
C MET A 9 4.02 -3.01 -11.46
N MET A 10 4.17 -1.81 -12.01
CA MET A 10 4.90 -1.57 -13.26
C MET A 10 6.40 -1.27 -13.05
N LEU A 11 6.89 -1.24 -11.80
CA LEU A 11 8.32 -1.08 -11.51
C LEU A 11 9.16 -2.23 -12.07
N GLY A 12 8.62 -3.44 -12.09
CA GLY A 12 9.26 -4.64 -12.62
C GLY A 12 9.19 -4.78 -14.15
N GLY A 13 8.61 -3.82 -14.87
CA GLY A 13 8.50 -3.84 -16.32
C GLY A 13 7.09 -3.67 -16.86
N PRO A 14 6.93 -3.78 -18.19
CA PRO A 14 5.63 -3.62 -18.87
C PRO A 14 4.58 -4.61 -18.38
N LYS A 15 3.33 -4.17 -18.25
CA LYS A 15 2.19 -4.98 -17.80
C LYS A 15 0.97 -4.80 -18.71
N TYR A 16 0.21 -5.88 -18.91
CA TYR A 16 -1.11 -5.78 -19.51
C TYR A 16 -2.15 -5.29 -18.50
N GLY A 17 -3.19 -4.59 -18.95
CA GLY A 17 -4.24 -4.10 -18.06
C GLY A 17 -4.93 -5.20 -17.26
N TYR A 18 -5.16 -6.38 -17.85
CA TYR A 18 -5.74 -7.53 -17.15
C TYR A 18 -4.81 -8.11 -16.07
N GLN A 19 -3.48 -8.06 -16.29
CA GLN A 19 -2.49 -8.48 -15.28
C GLN A 19 -2.52 -7.53 -14.09
N LEU A 20 -2.50 -6.22 -14.33
CA LEU A 20 -2.60 -5.21 -13.28
C LEU A 20 -3.88 -5.39 -12.47
N LYS A 21 -5.01 -5.64 -13.13
CA LYS A 21 -6.28 -5.92 -12.45
C LYS A 21 -6.19 -7.14 -11.54
N ARG A 22 -5.68 -8.26 -12.06
CA ARG A 22 -5.55 -9.53 -11.33
C ARG A 22 -4.60 -9.40 -10.15
N GLU A 23 -3.41 -8.88 -10.39
CA GLU A 23 -2.37 -8.74 -9.37
C GLU A 23 -2.80 -7.78 -8.25
N ALA A 24 -3.41 -6.63 -8.61
CA ALA A 24 -3.94 -5.70 -7.63
C ALA A 24 -5.09 -6.30 -6.81
N GLY A 25 -5.95 -7.10 -7.44
CA GLY A 25 -7.00 -7.84 -6.73
C GLY A 25 -6.45 -8.81 -5.70
N LEU A 26 -5.39 -9.54 -6.04
CA LEU A 26 -4.71 -10.45 -5.11
C LEU A 26 -4.12 -9.71 -3.90
N VAL A 27 -3.43 -8.58 -4.14
CA VAL A 27 -2.85 -7.77 -3.05
C VAL A 27 -3.92 -7.15 -2.15
N MET A 28 -5.06 -6.75 -2.71
CA MET A 28 -6.15 -6.15 -1.95
C MET A 28 -7.10 -7.17 -1.31
N GLY A 29 -6.92 -8.47 -1.56
CA GLY A 29 -7.80 -9.52 -1.09
C GLY A 29 -9.23 -9.46 -1.66
N GLN A 30 -9.43 -8.72 -2.76
CA GLN A 30 -10.74 -8.56 -3.40
C GLN A 30 -10.60 -8.39 -4.91
N SER A 31 -11.63 -8.83 -5.66
CA SER A 31 -11.66 -8.62 -7.10
C SER A 31 -11.83 -7.14 -7.44
N LEU A 32 -10.91 -6.58 -8.21
CA LEU A 32 -11.06 -5.22 -8.71
C LEU A 32 -11.98 -5.18 -9.93
N HIS A 33 -12.92 -4.24 -9.92
CA HIS A 33 -13.79 -4.03 -11.08
C HIS A 33 -13.06 -3.32 -12.22
N ASN A 34 -13.45 -3.64 -13.47
CA ASN A 34 -12.92 -2.98 -14.66
C ASN A 34 -13.09 -1.45 -14.60
N ASN A 35 -14.19 -0.99 -14.00
CA ASN A 35 -14.52 0.43 -13.83
C ASN A 35 -13.54 1.19 -12.92
N LEU A 36 -12.68 0.50 -12.20
CA LEU A 36 -11.64 1.13 -11.37
C LEU A 36 -10.30 1.17 -12.12
N VAL A 37 -9.89 0.04 -12.69
CA VAL A 37 -8.53 -0.12 -13.24
C VAL A 37 -8.35 0.63 -14.55
N TYR A 38 -9.25 0.45 -15.51
CA TYR A 38 -9.08 1.05 -16.84
C TYR A 38 -9.22 2.57 -16.86
N PRO A 39 -10.18 3.21 -16.15
CA PRO A 39 -10.20 4.66 -16.02
C PRO A 39 -8.94 5.21 -15.33
N THR A 40 -8.41 4.51 -14.32
CA THR A 40 -7.15 4.90 -13.66
C THR A 40 -5.97 4.84 -14.64
N LEU A 41 -5.86 3.76 -15.43
CA LEU A 41 -4.80 3.64 -16.45
C LEU A 41 -4.93 4.70 -17.55
N ARG A 42 -6.17 5.08 -17.94
CA ARG A 42 -6.40 6.18 -18.88
C ARG A 42 -5.89 7.51 -18.32
N ARG A 43 -6.25 7.82 -17.09
CA ARG A 43 -5.73 9.01 -16.38
C ARG A 43 -4.21 9.01 -16.31
N PHE A 44 -3.57 7.87 -16.00
CA PHE A 44 -2.10 7.77 -15.99
C PHE A 44 -1.46 8.04 -17.35
N LEU A 45 -2.14 7.69 -18.45
CA LEU A 45 -1.71 8.05 -19.81
C LEU A 45 -1.82 9.56 -20.04
N ASP A 46 -2.96 10.16 -19.65
CA ASP A 46 -3.24 11.59 -19.81
C ASP A 46 -2.23 12.43 -18.99
N GLU A 47 -1.84 11.96 -17.79
CA GLU A 47 -0.81 12.57 -16.93
C GLU A 47 0.64 12.28 -17.38
N GLY A 48 0.82 11.43 -18.38
CA GLY A 48 2.16 11.02 -18.83
C GLY A 48 2.94 10.13 -17.85
N TRP A 49 2.26 9.55 -16.85
CA TRP A 49 2.92 8.64 -15.89
C TRP A 49 3.14 7.25 -16.46
N VAL A 50 2.37 6.86 -17.43
CA VAL A 50 2.57 5.63 -18.20
C VAL A 50 2.46 5.90 -19.70
N SER A 51 3.04 5.01 -20.50
CA SER A 51 2.85 4.96 -21.94
C SER A 51 2.25 3.62 -22.35
N LYS A 52 1.68 3.55 -23.58
CA LYS A 52 1.24 2.31 -24.19
C LYS A 52 2.28 1.82 -25.19
N LYS A 53 2.56 0.52 -25.15
CA LYS A 53 3.38 -0.17 -26.16
C LYS A 53 2.54 -1.25 -26.81
N ALA A 54 2.38 -1.16 -28.13
CA ALA A 54 1.76 -2.21 -28.91
C ALA A 54 2.72 -3.39 -29.02
N VAL A 55 2.24 -4.60 -28.76
CA VAL A 55 3.01 -5.85 -28.90
C VAL A 55 2.18 -6.89 -29.64
N PRO A 56 2.80 -7.74 -30.50
CA PRO A 56 2.10 -8.84 -31.13
C PRO A 56 1.56 -9.81 -30.08
N GLY A 57 0.32 -10.23 -30.23
CA GLY A 57 -0.28 -11.30 -29.42
C GLY A 57 -0.22 -12.65 -30.14
N GLU A 58 -0.46 -13.74 -29.40
CA GLU A 58 -0.31 -15.13 -29.88
C GLU A 58 -1.19 -15.52 -31.10
N ARG A 59 -2.23 -14.74 -31.41
CA ARG A 59 -3.16 -15.00 -32.53
C ARG A 59 -3.20 -13.84 -33.52
N GLY A 60 -2.09 -13.11 -33.71
CA GLY A 60 -2.02 -11.95 -34.61
C GLY A 60 -2.76 -10.70 -34.10
N GLN A 61 -3.33 -10.75 -32.90
CA GLN A 61 -3.99 -9.59 -32.29
C GLN A 61 -2.93 -8.65 -31.70
N THR A 62 -3.10 -7.35 -31.88
CA THR A 62 -2.27 -6.35 -31.20
C THR A 62 -2.73 -6.22 -29.75
N ARG A 63 -1.83 -6.50 -28.79
CA ARG A 63 -2.06 -6.28 -27.36
C ARG A 63 -1.37 -5.01 -26.90
N GLN A 64 -1.96 -4.31 -25.92
CA GLN A 64 -1.41 -3.10 -25.35
C GLN A 64 -0.79 -3.38 -23.99
N GLN A 65 0.49 -3.09 -23.86
CA GLN A 65 1.20 -3.09 -22.56
C GLN A 65 1.29 -1.65 -22.05
N TYR A 66 1.15 -1.48 -20.74
CA TYR A 66 1.40 -0.24 -20.03
C TYR A 66 2.83 -0.27 -19.48
N VAL A 67 3.54 0.82 -19.69
CA VAL A 67 4.95 0.98 -19.30
C VAL A 67 5.07 2.21 -18.41
N LEU A 68 5.68 2.06 -17.24
CA LEU A 68 5.92 3.18 -16.32
C LEU A 68 6.93 4.14 -16.95
N SER A 69 6.56 5.41 -17.08
CA SER A 69 7.44 6.47 -17.58
C SER A 69 8.43 6.96 -16.51
N VAL A 70 9.41 7.76 -16.92
CA VAL A 70 10.31 8.45 -15.97
C VAL A 70 9.53 9.40 -15.05
N ALA A 71 8.54 10.12 -15.61
CA ALA A 71 7.64 10.99 -14.83
C ALA A 71 6.79 10.20 -13.84
N GLY A 72 6.22 9.07 -14.27
CA GLY A 72 5.45 8.19 -13.40
C GLY A 72 6.29 7.56 -12.29
N ARG A 73 7.53 7.18 -12.59
CA ARG A 73 8.47 6.69 -11.56
C ARG A 73 8.77 7.79 -10.54
N ARG A 74 9.05 9.02 -10.97
CA ARG A 74 9.30 10.15 -10.07
C ARG A 74 8.08 10.41 -9.19
N TYR A 75 6.89 10.53 -9.77
CA TYR A 75 5.64 10.71 -9.03
C TYR A 75 5.43 9.61 -7.99
N LEU A 76 5.61 8.33 -8.38
CA LEU A 76 5.47 7.20 -7.47
C LEU A 76 6.38 7.34 -6.24
N PHE A 77 7.68 7.61 -6.45
CA PHE A 77 8.63 7.71 -5.34
C PHE A 77 8.41 8.93 -4.46
N GLU A 78 8.03 10.06 -5.02
CA GLU A 78 7.62 11.25 -4.26
C GLU A 78 6.43 10.92 -3.34
N ARG A 79 5.40 10.26 -3.89
CA ARG A 79 4.21 9.87 -3.12
C ARG A 79 4.47 8.77 -2.09
N LEU A 80 5.35 7.82 -2.38
CA LEU A 80 5.74 6.79 -1.41
C LEU A 80 6.51 7.40 -0.24
N SER A 81 7.42 8.34 -0.52
CA SER A 81 8.23 9.03 0.49
C SER A 81 7.41 9.99 1.35
N GLY A 82 6.32 10.53 0.79
CA GLY A 82 5.42 11.45 1.48
C GLY A 82 4.44 10.78 2.45
N PHE A 83 4.89 9.78 3.22
CA PHE A 83 4.06 9.15 4.25
C PHE A 83 3.81 10.12 5.40
N SER A 84 2.53 10.41 5.66
CA SER A 84 2.10 11.38 6.66
C SER A 84 1.54 10.72 7.92
N ALA A 85 1.31 11.53 8.97
CA ALA A 85 0.62 11.07 10.17
C ALA A 85 -0.82 10.57 9.84
N ALA A 86 -1.50 11.16 8.84
CA ALA A 86 -2.80 10.69 8.39
C ALA A 86 -2.71 9.32 7.71
N ASP A 87 -1.65 9.08 6.90
CA ASP A 87 -1.42 7.77 6.27
C ASP A 87 -1.11 6.68 7.28
N SER A 88 -0.54 7.04 8.44
CA SER A 88 -0.14 6.08 9.47
C SER A 88 -1.31 5.33 10.10
N SER A 89 -2.53 5.82 9.99
CA SER A 89 -3.75 5.11 10.41
C SER A 89 -4.19 4.02 9.42
N SER A 90 -3.72 4.08 8.18
CA SER A 90 -4.09 3.14 7.12
C SER A 90 -3.10 1.98 7.03
N GLU A 91 -3.53 0.80 7.45
CA GLU A 91 -2.76 -0.45 7.33
C GLU A 91 -2.33 -0.71 5.87
N GLY A 92 -3.25 -0.57 4.91
CA GLY A 92 -2.95 -0.77 3.50
C GLY A 92 -1.95 0.26 2.93
N ALA A 93 -1.98 1.51 3.40
CA ALA A 93 -1.00 2.52 3.01
C ALA A 93 0.39 2.22 3.58
N PHE A 94 0.46 1.66 4.79
CA PHE A 94 1.69 1.21 5.42
C PHE A 94 2.25 -0.04 4.72
N HIS A 95 1.45 -1.09 4.54
CA HIS A 95 1.87 -2.36 3.91
C HIS A 95 2.38 -2.15 2.48
N LEU A 96 1.71 -1.29 1.69
CA LEU A 96 2.19 -0.95 0.35
C LEU A 96 3.62 -0.39 0.38
N ARG A 97 3.94 0.49 1.33
CA ARG A 97 5.27 1.08 1.45
C ARG A 97 6.31 0.08 1.93
N VAL A 98 5.96 -0.75 2.92
CA VAL A 98 6.84 -1.84 3.39
C VAL A 98 7.21 -2.78 2.25
N GLY A 99 6.25 -3.17 1.42
CA GLY A 99 6.50 -3.99 0.22
C GLY A 99 7.46 -3.37 -0.80
N LEU A 100 7.72 -2.05 -0.70
CA LEU A 100 8.61 -1.31 -1.59
C LEU A 100 9.86 -0.75 -0.87
N PHE A 101 10.13 -1.17 0.35
CA PHE A 101 11.26 -0.68 1.14
C PHE A 101 12.62 -0.85 0.45
N SER A 102 12.83 -1.92 -0.31
CA SER A 102 14.05 -2.10 -1.10
C SER A 102 14.31 -0.97 -2.09
N ALA A 103 13.27 -0.26 -2.51
CA ALA A 103 13.36 0.86 -3.45
C ALA A 103 13.36 2.24 -2.75
N LEU A 104 13.22 2.29 -1.43
CA LEU A 104 13.21 3.52 -0.63
C LEU A 104 14.53 3.71 0.11
N LYS A 105 14.89 4.97 0.36
CA LYS A 105 16.06 5.33 1.15
C LYS A 105 15.90 4.91 2.63
N PRO A 106 16.98 4.56 3.33
CA PRO A 106 16.92 4.15 4.74
C PRO A 106 16.20 5.17 5.64
N GLU A 107 16.45 6.46 5.46
CA GLU A 107 15.82 7.54 6.25
C GLU A 107 14.31 7.58 6.02
N THR A 108 13.86 7.34 4.78
CA THR A 108 12.43 7.26 4.44
C THR A 108 11.76 6.06 5.09
N ARG A 109 12.43 4.89 5.08
CA ARG A 109 11.92 3.67 5.75
C ARG A 109 11.74 3.90 7.24
N GLU A 110 12.74 4.49 7.92
CA GLU A 110 12.68 4.76 9.35
C GLU A 110 11.57 5.76 9.69
N ASN A 111 11.40 6.81 8.89
CA ASN A 111 10.29 7.77 9.07
C ASN A 111 8.91 7.07 8.95
N ILE A 112 8.73 6.20 7.96
CA ILE A 112 7.49 5.44 7.78
C ILE A 112 7.22 4.53 8.99
N LEU A 113 8.24 3.79 9.44
CA LEU A 113 8.15 2.90 10.61
C LEU A 113 7.83 3.70 11.87
N GLY A 114 8.52 4.82 12.09
CA GLY A 114 8.32 5.66 13.28
C GLY A 114 6.92 6.29 13.33
N LEU A 115 6.39 6.77 12.21
CA LEU A 115 5.03 7.33 12.16
C LEU A 115 3.97 6.26 12.44
N ARG A 116 4.12 5.06 11.86
CA ARG A 116 3.19 3.96 12.11
C ARG A 116 3.25 3.49 13.56
N GLU A 117 4.44 3.31 14.10
CA GLU A 117 4.66 2.93 15.51
C GLU A 117 4.01 3.93 16.48
N LYS A 118 4.24 5.22 16.27
CA LYS A 118 3.63 6.29 17.07
C LYS A 118 2.09 6.23 17.04
N TRP A 119 1.52 6.01 15.87
CA TRP A 119 0.07 5.87 15.73
C TRP A 119 -0.45 4.65 16.49
N LEU A 120 0.20 3.48 16.35
CA LEU A 120 -0.17 2.24 17.04
C LEU A 120 -0.12 2.41 18.56
N GLN A 121 0.94 3.02 19.10
CA GLN A 121 1.08 3.29 20.54
C GLN A 121 -0.04 4.20 21.05
N GLY A 122 -0.36 5.27 20.32
CA GLY A 122 -1.48 6.14 20.66
C GLY A 122 -2.82 5.42 20.60
N ARG A 123 -3.01 4.52 19.63
CA ARG A 123 -4.23 3.72 19.50
C ARG A 123 -4.38 2.72 20.65
N ASP A 124 -3.28 2.05 21.04
CA ASP A 124 -3.28 1.13 22.20
C ASP A 124 -3.66 1.84 23.49
N GLN A 125 -3.08 3.02 23.73
CA GLN A 125 -3.39 3.84 24.89
C GLN A 125 -4.87 4.27 24.93
N SER A 126 -5.43 4.65 23.78
CA SER A 126 -6.86 4.97 23.67
C SER A 126 -7.75 3.78 23.97
N LEU A 127 -7.38 2.58 23.50
CA LEU A 127 -8.12 1.35 23.78
C LEU A 127 -8.01 0.93 25.25
N ALA A 128 -6.85 1.13 25.88
CA ALA A 128 -6.67 0.89 27.32
C ALA A 128 -7.55 1.83 28.16
N THR A 129 -7.61 3.10 27.80
CA THR A 129 -8.47 4.09 28.46
C THR A 129 -9.95 3.75 28.28
N LEU A 130 -10.36 3.33 27.07
CA LEU A 130 -11.72 2.87 26.79
C LEU A 130 -12.09 1.67 27.69
N GLN A 131 -11.20 0.70 27.82
CA GLN A 131 -11.41 -0.49 28.63
C GLN A 131 -11.53 -0.17 30.13
N ALA A 132 -10.79 0.84 30.61
CA ALA A 132 -10.80 1.24 32.02
C ALA A 132 -12.04 2.07 32.41
N ASN A 133 -12.57 2.89 31.48
CA ASN A 133 -13.58 3.89 31.81
C ASN A 133 -15.01 3.52 31.34
N LEU A 134 -15.18 2.49 30.55
CA LEU A 134 -16.49 2.07 30.05
C LEU A 134 -16.82 0.64 30.49
N GLU A 135 -18.06 0.44 30.98
CA GLU A 135 -18.61 -0.92 31.16
C GLU A 135 -18.85 -1.56 29.78
N LEU A 136 -17.80 -2.14 29.25
CA LEU A 136 -17.89 -2.92 28.03
C LEU A 136 -18.52 -4.27 28.39
N GLY A 137 -19.69 -4.59 27.82
CA GLY A 137 -20.24 -5.95 27.96
C GLY A 137 -19.20 -6.98 27.51
N LYS A 138 -19.44 -8.27 27.89
CA LYS A 138 -18.49 -9.38 27.65
C LYS A 138 -17.85 -9.38 26.27
N PHE A 139 -18.63 -9.23 25.20
CA PHE A 139 -18.12 -9.24 23.83
C PHE A 139 -17.37 -7.93 23.45
N GLY A 140 -17.77 -6.79 24.01
CA GLY A 140 -17.07 -5.52 23.81
C GLY A 140 -15.65 -5.57 24.41
N GLY A 141 -15.52 -6.15 25.60
CA GLY A 141 -14.22 -6.39 26.23
C GLY A 141 -13.32 -7.32 25.40
N GLU A 142 -13.88 -8.39 24.80
CA GLU A 142 -13.12 -9.30 23.94
C GLU A 142 -12.66 -8.62 22.63
N ILE A 143 -13.47 -7.75 22.05
CA ILE A 143 -13.06 -6.96 20.86
C ILE A 143 -11.87 -6.06 21.21
N VAL A 144 -11.92 -5.33 22.34
CA VAL A 144 -10.81 -4.46 22.75
C VAL A 144 -9.53 -5.26 22.99
N LYS A 145 -9.61 -6.40 23.67
CA LYS A 145 -8.47 -7.30 23.87
C LYS A 145 -7.87 -7.77 22.54
N HIS A 146 -8.73 -8.16 21.59
CA HIS A 146 -8.31 -8.59 20.27
C HIS A 146 -7.59 -7.47 19.52
N MET A 147 -8.16 -6.25 19.48
CA MET A 147 -7.54 -5.09 18.83
C MET A 147 -6.17 -4.75 19.44
N ARG A 148 -6.03 -4.79 20.75
CA ARG A 148 -4.76 -4.53 21.43
C ARG A 148 -3.71 -5.59 21.08
N LYS A 149 -4.09 -6.86 21.01
CA LYS A 149 -3.21 -7.94 20.58
C LYS A 149 -2.73 -7.77 19.12
N GLN A 150 -3.61 -7.31 18.21
CA GLN A 150 -3.20 -6.99 16.84
C GLN A 150 -2.16 -5.86 16.81
N ILE A 151 -2.34 -4.81 17.63
CA ILE A 151 -1.38 -3.71 17.75
C ILE A 151 -0.04 -4.22 18.25
N GLU A 152 -0.02 -5.05 19.30
CA GLU A 152 1.20 -5.64 19.85
C GLU A 152 1.97 -6.44 18.78
N MET A 153 1.28 -7.31 18.04
CA MET A 153 1.87 -8.07 16.94
C MET A 153 2.47 -7.18 15.85
N GLU A 154 1.79 -6.08 15.47
CA GLU A 154 2.29 -5.16 14.47
C GLU A 154 3.51 -4.35 14.97
N LEU A 155 3.51 -3.95 16.24
CA LEU A 155 4.67 -3.31 16.88
C LEU A 155 5.90 -4.24 16.93
N GLU A 156 5.71 -5.53 17.18
CA GLU A 156 6.78 -6.54 17.07
C GLU A 156 7.30 -6.68 15.65
N TRP A 157 6.40 -6.69 14.67
CA TRP A 157 6.77 -6.73 13.25
C TRP A 157 7.55 -5.48 12.83
N ILE A 158 7.17 -4.28 13.28
CA ILE A 158 7.93 -3.04 13.03
C ILE A 158 9.35 -3.14 13.59
N ARG A 159 9.51 -3.68 14.81
CA ARG A 159 10.84 -3.93 15.40
C ARG A 159 11.67 -4.92 14.57
N HIS A 160 11.02 -5.95 14.01
CA HIS A 160 11.67 -6.88 13.10
C HIS A 160 12.08 -6.19 11.80
N LEU A 161 11.19 -5.41 11.17
CA LEU A 161 11.48 -4.66 9.95
C LEU A 161 12.70 -3.72 10.10
N ARG A 162 12.85 -3.04 11.24
CA ARG A 162 14.03 -2.22 11.54
C ARG A 162 15.33 -3.03 11.56
N ARG A 163 15.29 -4.27 12.00
CA ARG A 163 16.49 -5.13 12.01
C ARG A 163 16.92 -5.56 10.61
N ILE A 164 15.98 -5.84 9.72
CA ILE A 164 16.27 -6.31 8.37
C ILE A 164 16.41 -5.16 7.36
N ALA A 165 16.03 -3.94 7.71
CA ALA A 165 16.11 -2.76 6.84
C ALA A 165 17.47 -2.02 6.96
N LYS A 166 18.33 -2.44 7.89
CA LYS A 166 19.72 -1.97 8.04
C LYS A 166 20.59 -2.54 6.94
#